data_35506bbe3f376fe963ade521271e2bb6
#
_entry.id   35506bbe3f376fe963ade521271e2bb6
#
_cell.length_a   1.000
_cell.length_b   1.000
_cell.length_c   1.000
_cell.angle_alpha   90.00
_cell.angle_beta   90.00
_cell.angle_gamma   90.00
#
_symmetry.space_group_name_H-M   'P 1'
#
loop_
_entity.id
_entity.type
_entity.pdbx_description
1 polymer ?
#
loop_
_entity_poly.entity_id
_entity_poly.type
_entity_poly.pdbx_seq_one_letter_code
_entity_poly.pdbx_strand_id
1 'polypeptide(L)'
;MFKICKIIILLIFVSFPLSVNAHVQHYEDLNRIEFDIYRNNKHIGTHIFSFKKLEGQLAVESEINFEIKKLGIVFYSYHVKGTEIYKAGKLIKFNSKTNQNDKHKYVNLKLEDGEYTIDGSSYKGKTPTTHVLGTWWNHGIVEAKAQISAVSG
;
A
#
# COMPACT_ATOMS: atom_id res chain seq x y z
N MET A 1 -14.16 -25.16 47.41
CA MET A 1 -13.07 -24.26 46.99
C MET A 1 -12.33 -24.66 45.72
N PHE A 2 -12.01 -25.93 45.47
CA PHE A 2 -11.25 -26.34 44.26
C PHE A 2 -11.96 -26.17 42.89
N LYS A 3 -13.28 -26.17 42.84
CA LYS A 3 -14.04 -26.04 41.56
C LYS A 3 -14.06 -24.60 41.03
N ILE A 4 -14.10 -23.61 41.92
CA ILE A 4 -14.13 -22.21 41.54
C ILE A 4 -12.77 -21.76 40.99
N CYS A 5 -11.67 -22.28 41.56
CA CYS A 5 -10.32 -21.94 41.09
C CYS A 5 -10.04 -22.43 39.66
N LYS A 6 -10.60 -23.61 39.27
CA LYS A 6 -10.49 -24.14 37.89
C LYS A 6 -11.26 -23.32 36.86
N ILE A 7 -12.39 -22.76 37.23
CA ILE A 7 -13.21 -21.90 36.35
C ILE A 7 -12.53 -20.55 36.12
N ILE A 8 -11.91 -19.97 37.15
CA ILE A 8 -11.16 -18.70 37.05
C ILE A 8 -9.93 -18.86 36.15
N ILE A 9 -9.20 -19.99 36.25
CA ILE A 9 -8.05 -20.28 35.40
C ILE A 9 -8.48 -20.47 33.92
N LEU A 10 -9.64 -21.07 33.66
CA LEU A 10 -10.19 -21.24 32.31
C LEU A 10 -10.62 -19.89 31.71
N LEU A 11 -11.19 -18.99 32.49
CA LEU A 11 -11.57 -17.64 32.05
C LEU A 11 -10.39 -16.72 31.73
N ILE A 12 -9.27 -16.88 32.43
CA ILE A 12 -8.03 -16.11 32.17
C ILE A 12 -7.40 -16.55 30.82
N PHE A 13 -7.56 -17.81 30.41
CA PHE A 13 -7.00 -18.32 29.14
C PHE A 13 -7.77 -17.82 27.90
N VAL A 14 -9.04 -17.40 28.05
CA VAL A 14 -9.86 -16.90 26.93
C VAL A 14 -9.63 -15.41 26.63
N SER A 15 -8.98 -14.67 27.53
CA SER A 15 -8.80 -13.23 27.43
C SER A 15 -7.45 -12.76 26.86
N PHE A 16 -6.62 -13.64 26.31
CA PHE A 16 -5.46 -13.21 25.55
C PHE A 16 -5.93 -12.72 24.16
N PRO A 17 -5.81 -11.42 23.84
CA PRO A 17 -6.08 -10.96 22.49
C PRO A 17 -5.01 -11.61 21.59
N LEU A 18 -5.46 -12.49 20.70
CA LEU A 18 -4.65 -12.91 19.57
C LEU A 18 -4.47 -11.70 18.67
N SER A 19 -3.35 -11.01 18.83
CA SER A 19 -2.97 -9.94 17.92
C SER A 19 -2.70 -10.56 16.55
N VAL A 20 -3.70 -10.57 15.70
CA VAL A 20 -3.54 -10.96 14.28
C VAL A 20 -2.83 -9.81 13.57
N ASN A 21 -1.51 -9.83 13.56
CA ASN A 21 -0.69 -8.97 12.72
C ASN A 21 -0.60 -9.59 11.32
N ALA A 22 -1.55 -9.30 10.44
CA ALA A 22 -1.64 -10.12 9.23
C ALA A 22 -1.84 -9.41 7.89
N HIS A 23 -1.66 -8.09 7.78
CA HIS A 23 -2.11 -7.44 6.54
C HIS A 23 -1.12 -7.53 5.36
N VAL A 24 0.18 -7.62 5.61
CA VAL A 24 1.19 -7.73 4.53
C VAL A 24 1.56 -9.19 4.25
N GLN A 25 1.48 -10.08 5.25
CA GLN A 25 1.86 -11.49 5.14
C GLN A 25 0.98 -12.29 4.16
N HIS A 26 -0.29 -11.91 3.95
CA HIS A 26 -1.19 -12.57 2.99
C HIS A 26 -0.69 -12.52 1.53
N TYR A 27 0.16 -11.57 1.20
CA TYR A 27 0.66 -11.36 -0.17
C TYR A 27 2.07 -11.90 -0.36
N GLU A 28 2.67 -12.49 0.68
CA GLU A 28 4.05 -13.00 0.60
C GLU A 28 4.22 -14.14 -0.40
N ASP A 29 3.17 -14.92 -0.68
CA ASP A 29 3.21 -16.02 -1.64
C ASP A 29 2.83 -15.59 -3.07
N LEU A 30 2.38 -14.35 -3.25
CA LEU A 30 2.07 -13.80 -4.55
C LEU A 30 3.33 -13.21 -5.20
N ASN A 31 3.50 -13.50 -6.49
CA ASN A 31 4.53 -12.87 -7.30
C ASN A 31 3.99 -11.66 -8.07
N ARG A 32 2.68 -11.68 -8.41
CA ARG A 32 2.06 -10.67 -9.26
C ARG A 32 0.55 -10.63 -9.08
N ILE A 33 0.00 -9.41 -9.11
CA ILE A 33 -1.43 -9.13 -9.28
C ILE A 33 -1.56 -8.18 -10.47
N GLU A 34 -2.52 -8.44 -11.34
CA GLU A 34 -2.78 -7.60 -12.51
C GLU A 34 -4.27 -7.33 -12.63
N PHE A 35 -4.61 -6.06 -12.84
CA PHE A 35 -5.97 -5.60 -13.08
C PHE A 35 -6.03 -4.91 -14.45
N ASP A 36 -7.01 -5.32 -15.26
CA ASP A 36 -7.39 -4.56 -16.44
C ASP A 36 -8.26 -3.36 -16.06
N ILE A 37 -7.97 -2.22 -16.64
CA ILE A 37 -8.73 -0.99 -16.42
C ILE A 37 -9.70 -0.80 -17.59
N TYR A 38 -11.00 -0.70 -17.26
CA TYR A 38 -12.06 -0.50 -18.24
C TYR A 38 -12.78 0.83 -18.03
N ARG A 39 -13.16 1.47 -19.13
CA ARG A 39 -14.08 2.60 -19.17
C ARG A 39 -15.15 2.36 -20.22
N ASN A 40 -16.43 2.37 -19.82
CA ASN A 40 -17.57 2.10 -20.71
C ASN A 40 -17.36 0.79 -21.51
N ASN A 41 -17.01 -0.29 -20.83
CA ASN A 41 -16.72 -1.63 -21.38
C ASN A 41 -15.55 -1.67 -22.38
N LYS A 42 -14.76 -0.61 -22.50
CA LYS A 42 -13.57 -0.58 -23.33
C LYS A 42 -12.32 -0.67 -22.44
N HIS A 43 -11.44 -1.63 -22.73
CA HIS A 43 -10.14 -1.71 -22.10
C HIS A 43 -9.32 -0.46 -22.42
N ILE A 44 -8.75 0.18 -21.40
CA ILE A 44 -7.98 1.42 -21.52
C ILE A 44 -6.58 1.32 -20.95
N GLY A 45 -6.26 0.26 -20.19
CA GLY A 45 -4.94 0.06 -19.60
C GLY A 45 -4.91 -0.98 -18.50
N THR A 46 -3.83 -0.99 -17.73
CA THR A 46 -3.54 -1.98 -16.68
C THR A 46 -3.03 -1.35 -15.39
N HIS A 47 -3.23 -2.07 -14.28
CA HIS A 47 -2.60 -1.80 -12.99
C HIS A 47 -1.96 -3.09 -12.50
N ILE A 48 -0.65 -3.08 -12.33
CA ILE A 48 0.15 -4.27 -12.03
C ILE A 48 0.88 -4.05 -10.70
N PHE A 49 0.88 -5.09 -9.86
CA PHE A 49 1.73 -5.18 -8.68
C PHE A 49 2.64 -6.39 -8.82
N SER A 50 3.93 -6.22 -8.56
CA SER A 50 4.94 -7.28 -8.55
C SER A 50 5.57 -7.37 -7.17
N PHE A 51 5.56 -8.56 -6.57
CA PHE A 51 6.05 -8.82 -5.22
C PHE A 51 7.39 -9.55 -5.31
N LYS A 52 8.41 -9.04 -4.62
CA LYS A 52 9.75 -9.62 -4.58
C LYS A 52 10.20 -9.77 -3.13
N LYS A 53 10.48 -10.99 -2.71
CA LYS A 53 11.13 -11.25 -1.42
C LYS A 53 12.62 -10.92 -1.55
N LEU A 54 13.08 -10.07 -0.66
CA LEU A 54 14.48 -9.73 -0.46
C LEU A 54 14.82 -10.12 0.97
N GLU A 55 16.06 -10.40 1.30
CA GLU A 55 16.50 -10.84 2.63
C GLU A 55 15.82 -10.09 3.79
N GLY A 56 14.79 -10.69 4.40
CA GLY A 56 13.98 -10.11 5.47
C GLY A 56 13.13 -8.89 5.10
N GLN A 57 12.94 -8.62 3.80
CA GLN A 57 12.13 -7.53 3.27
C GLN A 57 11.18 -8.02 2.18
N LEU A 58 10.09 -7.29 1.98
CA LEU A 58 9.20 -7.42 0.84
C LEU A 58 9.26 -6.12 0.02
N ALA A 59 9.65 -6.23 -1.24
CA ALA A 59 9.52 -5.14 -2.21
C ALA A 59 8.25 -5.32 -3.03
N VAL A 60 7.45 -4.27 -3.14
CA VAL A 60 6.25 -4.24 -3.99
C VAL A 60 6.45 -3.15 -5.03
N GLU A 61 6.53 -3.55 -6.29
CA GLU A 61 6.57 -2.65 -7.44
C GLU A 61 5.16 -2.50 -7.97
N SER A 62 4.68 -1.26 -8.13
CA SER A 62 3.39 -0.94 -8.72
C SER A 62 3.58 -0.18 -10.02
N GLU A 63 2.81 -0.56 -11.05
CA GLU A 63 2.76 0.14 -12.32
C GLU A 63 1.32 0.32 -12.76
N ILE A 64 0.90 1.58 -12.97
CA ILE A 64 -0.38 1.93 -13.58
C ILE A 64 -0.09 2.56 -14.93
N ASN A 65 -0.76 2.08 -15.96
CA ASN A 65 -0.65 2.64 -17.29
C ASN A 65 -2.00 2.60 -17.99
N PHE A 66 -2.60 3.76 -18.25
CA PHE A 66 -3.81 3.83 -19.06
C PHE A 66 -3.94 5.13 -19.86
N GLU A 67 -4.68 5.03 -20.97
CA GLU A 67 -4.98 6.15 -21.85
C GLU A 67 -6.46 6.19 -22.20
N ILE A 68 -7.03 7.39 -22.22
CA ILE A 68 -8.39 7.63 -22.70
C ILE A 68 -8.28 8.29 -24.07
N LYS A 69 -8.74 7.57 -25.12
CA LYS A 69 -8.73 8.03 -26.49
C LYS A 69 -10.13 8.29 -27.02
N LYS A 70 -10.28 9.31 -27.86
CA LYS A 70 -11.48 9.61 -28.64
C LYS A 70 -11.06 9.92 -30.08
N LEU A 71 -11.63 9.22 -31.05
CA LEU A 71 -11.29 9.38 -32.47
C LEU A 71 -9.78 9.25 -32.76
N GLY A 72 -9.10 8.33 -32.06
CA GLY A 72 -7.65 8.10 -32.21
C GLY A 72 -6.75 9.09 -31.45
N ILE A 73 -7.30 10.17 -30.89
CA ILE A 73 -6.55 11.18 -30.15
C ILE A 73 -6.55 10.86 -28.66
N VAL A 74 -5.37 10.93 -28.01
CA VAL A 74 -5.22 10.76 -26.56
C VAL A 74 -5.71 12.02 -25.86
N PHE A 75 -6.76 11.91 -25.05
CA PHE A 75 -7.29 13.00 -24.23
C PHE A 75 -6.75 12.99 -22.82
N TYR A 76 -6.39 11.81 -22.34
CA TYR A 76 -5.86 11.64 -21.00
C TYR A 76 -4.90 10.46 -20.97
N SER A 77 -3.74 10.67 -20.39
CA SER A 77 -2.74 9.65 -20.14
C SER A 77 -2.35 9.65 -18.66
N TYR A 78 -2.14 8.47 -18.11
CA TYR A 78 -1.77 8.30 -16.70
C TYR A 78 -0.78 7.14 -16.56
N HIS A 79 0.43 7.47 -16.15
CA HIS A 79 1.49 6.52 -15.91
C HIS A 79 2.05 6.71 -14.52
N VAL A 80 2.05 5.68 -13.70
CA VAL A 80 2.64 5.67 -12.36
C VAL A 80 3.55 4.49 -12.24
N LYS A 81 4.74 4.71 -11.67
CA LYS A 81 5.62 3.65 -11.18
C LYS A 81 5.97 3.94 -9.74
N GLY A 82 5.76 2.94 -8.87
CA GLY A 82 6.05 3.03 -7.45
C GLY A 82 6.81 1.81 -6.96
N THR A 83 7.56 1.98 -5.88
CA THR A 83 8.24 0.89 -5.18
C THR A 83 8.10 1.10 -3.69
N GLU A 84 7.49 0.13 -3.02
CA GLU A 84 7.34 0.03 -1.58
C GLU A 84 8.33 -0.98 -1.03
N ILE A 85 8.96 -0.70 0.09
CA ILE A 85 9.82 -1.66 0.82
C ILE A 85 9.25 -1.83 2.21
N TYR A 86 8.94 -3.07 2.55
CA TYR A 86 8.46 -3.49 3.85
C TYR A 86 9.51 -4.31 4.59
N LYS A 87 9.63 -4.11 5.90
CA LYS A 87 10.44 -4.94 6.80
C LYS A 87 9.61 -5.29 8.02
N ALA A 88 9.51 -6.59 8.34
CA ALA A 88 8.66 -7.09 9.42
C ALA A 88 7.22 -6.51 9.37
N GLY A 89 6.62 -6.47 8.17
CA GLY A 89 5.25 -5.96 7.94
C GLY A 89 5.11 -4.43 7.97
N LYS A 90 6.16 -3.67 8.27
CA LYS A 90 6.12 -2.20 8.31
C LYS A 90 6.69 -1.60 7.02
N LEU A 91 6.01 -0.62 6.46
CA LEU A 91 6.56 0.19 5.36
C LEU A 91 7.77 0.97 5.88
N ILE A 92 8.93 0.79 5.25
CA ILE A 92 10.15 1.51 5.62
C ILE A 92 10.58 2.52 4.56
N LYS A 93 10.16 2.32 3.32
CA LYS A 93 10.47 3.22 2.20
C LYS A 93 9.42 3.12 1.10
N PHE A 94 9.12 4.24 0.48
CA PHE A 94 8.34 4.31 -0.74
C PHE A 94 8.90 5.38 -1.67
N ASN A 95 8.89 5.09 -2.96
CA ASN A 95 9.21 6.05 -4.00
C ASN A 95 8.20 5.89 -5.13
N SER A 96 7.70 6.99 -5.68
CA SER A 96 6.89 6.95 -6.90
C SER A 96 7.22 8.09 -7.85
N LYS A 97 6.93 7.84 -9.13
CA LYS A 97 6.91 8.85 -10.19
C LYS A 97 5.59 8.70 -10.95
N THR A 98 4.92 9.81 -11.17
CA THR A 98 3.65 9.89 -11.89
C THR A 98 3.79 10.86 -13.05
N ASN A 99 3.34 10.45 -14.23
CA ASN A 99 3.06 11.34 -15.35
C ASN A 99 1.56 11.33 -15.61
N GLN A 100 0.93 12.48 -15.47
CA GLN A 100 -0.50 12.69 -15.70
C GLN A 100 -0.66 13.81 -16.73
N ASN A 101 -0.92 13.47 -18.00
CA ASN A 101 -0.98 14.46 -19.08
C ASN A 101 0.23 15.40 -19.07
N ASP A 102 1.43 14.83 -19.10
CA ASP A 102 2.72 15.54 -19.05
C ASP A 102 2.99 16.35 -17.75
N LYS A 103 2.11 16.23 -16.76
CA LYS A 103 2.37 16.75 -15.41
C LYS A 103 3.09 15.69 -14.59
N HIS A 104 4.36 15.98 -14.29
CA HIS A 104 5.21 15.08 -13.48
C HIS A 104 5.01 15.34 -12.00
N LYS A 105 4.78 14.26 -11.25
CA LYS A 105 4.68 14.26 -9.78
C LYS A 105 5.56 13.17 -9.20
N TYR A 106 5.89 13.29 -7.93
CA TYR A 106 6.69 12.29 -7.23
C TYR A 106 6.35 12.23 -5.75
N VAL A 107 6.72 11.11 -5.14
CA VAL A 107 6.76 10.94 -3.69
C VAL A 107 8.00 10.15 -3.31
N ASN A 108 8.71 10.64 -2.29
CA ASN A 108 9.72 9.91 -1.56
C ASN A 108 9.28 9.86 -0.10
N LEU A 109 9.12 8.66 0.45
CA LEU A 109 8.76 8.43 1.84
C LEU A 109 9.80 7.52 2.48
N LYS A 110 10.16 7.83 3.72
CA LYS A 110 11.02 6.99 4.56
C LYS A 110 10.47 6.94 5.98
N LEU A 111 10.66 5.81 6.63
CA LEU A 111 10.46 5.68 8.07
C LEU A 111 11.73 6.15 8.78
N GLU A 112 11.63 7.22 9.57
CA GLU A 112 12.72 7.82 10.33
C GLU A 112 12.19 8.19 11.73
N ASP A 113 12.89 7.80 12.78
CA ASP A 113 12.55 8.12 14.20
C ASP A 113 11.10 7.77 14.60
N GLY A 114 10.53 6.70 14.02
CA GLY A 114 9.18 6.24 14.32
C GLY A 114 8.05 6.97 13.61
N GLU A 115 8.36 7.88 12.68
CA GLU A 115 7.42 8.61 11.83
C GLU A 115 7.79 8.47 10.35
N TYR A 116 6.84 8.73 9.46
CA TYR A 116 7.14 8.87 8.04
C TYR A 116 7.58 10.28 7.71
N THR A 117 8.77 10.41 7.12
CA THR A 117 9.21 11.64 6.46
C THR A 117 8.84 11.57 4.99
N ILE A 118 8.11 12.56 4.49
CA ILE A 118 7.59 12.64 3.13
C ILE A 118 8.21 13.84 2.41
N ASP A 119 8.76 13.59 1.22
CA ASP A 119 9.12 14.60 0.23
C ASP A 119 8.34 14.30 -1.05
N GLY A 120 7.23 14.99 -1.23
CA GLY A 120 6.33 14.83 -2.37
C GLY A 120 6.09 16.12 -3.12
N SER A 121 5.51 16.01 -4.31
CA SER A 121 5.19 17.16 -5.17
C SER A 121 4.16 18.11 -4.56
N SER A 122 3.24 17.59 -3.71
CA SER A 122 2.16 18.37 -3.09
C SER A 122 2.33 18.54 -1.59
N TYR A 123 3.09 17.66 -0.94
CA TYR A 123 3.31 17.70 0.50
C TYR A 123 4.74 17.33 0.86
N LYS A 124 5.32 18.10 1.78
CA LYS A 124 6.62 17.83 2.40
C LYS A 124 6.48 17.98 3.90
N GLY A 125 6.84 16.95 4.67
CA GLY A 125 6.69 16.97 6.11
C GLY A 125 6.73 15.58 6.73
N LYS A 126 6.28 15.48 7.99
CA LYS A 126 6.20 14.24 8.73
C LYS A 126 4.75 13.83 8.97
N THR A 127 4.52 12.53 9.13
CA THR A 127 3.20 11.98 9.48
C THR A 127 3.36 10.69 10.30
N PRO A 128 2.39 10.37 11.18
CA PRO A 128 2.43 9.15 11.98
C PRO A 128 2.41 7.89 11.13
N THR A 129 3.02 6.81 11.62
CA THR A 129 3.01 5.48 10.96
C THR A 129 1.64 4.80 10.97
N THR A 130 0.64 5.38 11.63
CA THR A 130 -0.76 4.96 11.54
C THR A 130 -1.46 5.39 10.25
N HIS A 131 -0.86 6.30 9.49
CA HIS A 131 -1.33 6.65 8.17
C HIS A 131 -0.82 5.62 7.16
N VAL A 132 -1.70 5.16 6.28
CA VAL A 132 -1.42 4.10 5.31
C VAL A 132 -1.15 4.69 3.94
N LEU A 133 -0.17 4.13 3.23
CA LEU A 133 0.10 4.51 1.84
C LEU A 133 -1.08 4.10 0.94
N GLY A 134 -1.57 5.02 0.14
CA GLY A 134 -2.71 4.84 -0.76
C GLY A 134 -2.36 4.05 -2.02
N THR A 135 -1.85 2.83 -1.85
CA THR A 135 -1.62 1.85 -2.91
C THR A 135 -2.63 0.71 -2.75
N TRP A 136 -3.43 0.46 -3.73
CA TRP A 136 -4.68 -0.32 -3.65
C TRP A 136 -4.51 -1.84 -3.45
N TRP A 137 -3.31 -2.35 -3.29
CA TRP A 137 -3.08 -3.78 -3.03
C TRP A 137 -3.15 -4.13 -1.53
N ASN A 138 -2.82 -3.17 -0.65
CA ASN A 138 -2.75 -3.41 0.79
C ASN A 138 -4.12 -3.25 1.43
N HIS A 139 -4.62 -4.33 2.03
CA HIS A 139 -5.91 -4.35 2.74
C HIS A 139 -6.04 -3.30 3.86
N GLY A 140 -4.94 -2.93 4.50
CA GLY A 140 -4.93 -1.91 5.55
C GLY A 140 -5.52 -0.55 5.14
N ILE A 141 -5.63 -0.28 3.83
CA ILE A 141 -6.26 0.95 3.30
C ILE A 141 -7.75 1.05 3.68
N VAL A 142 -8.44 -0.07 3.85
CA VAL A 142 -9.89 -0.11 4.18
C VAL A 142 -10.14 0.29 5.64
N GLU A 143 -9.19 0.01 6.52
CA GLU A 143 -9.29 0.29 7.97
C GLU A 143 -8.61 1.62 8.35
N ALA A 144 -7.86 2.22 7.44
CA ALA A 144 -7.07 3.40 7.70
C ALA A 144 -7.94 4.65 7.93
N LYS A 145 -7.65 5.40 9.01
CA LYS A 145 -8.29 6.69 9.28
C LYS A 145 -7.75 7.82 8.41
N ALA A 146 -6.53 7.65 7.87
CA ALA A 146 -5.88 8.60 6.99
C ALA A 146 -4.93 7.89 6.02
N GLN A 147 -4.76 8.46 4.84
CA GLN A 147 -3.94 7.92 3.78
C GLN A 147 -2.90 8.93 3.33
N ILE A 148 -1.73 8.42 2.96
CA ILE A 148 -0.67 9.16 2.29
C ILE A 148 -0.87 8.99 0.78
N SER A 149 -0.92 10.07 0.02
CA SER A 149 -1.03 9.99 -1.43
C SER A 149 0.21 9.31 -2.04
N ALA A 150 0.00 8.21 -2.76
CA ALA A 150 1.07 7.55 -3.50
C ALA A 150 1.49 8.28 -4.80
N VAL A 151 0.78 9.37 -5.15
CA VAL A 151 0.98 10.14 -6.38
C VAL A 151 1.76 11.42 -6.13
N SER A 152 1.52 12.09 -5.02
CA SER A 152 2.06 13.44 -4.80
C SER A 152 2.48 13.77 -3.36
N GLY A 153 2.33 12.83 -2.43
CA GLY A 153 2.56 12.99 -1.00
C GLY A 153 1.37 13.51 -0.24
#